data_051dcc7f1ec43bbd265c791fcd429fbb
#
_entry.id   051dcc7f1ec43bbd265c791fcd429fbb
#
_cell.length_a   1.000
_cell.length_b   1.000
_cell.length_c   1.000
_cell.angle_alpha   90.00
_cell.angle_beta   90.00
_cell.angle_gamma   90.00
#
_symmetry.space_group_name_H-M   'P 1'
#
loop_
_entity.id
_entity.type
_entity.pdbx_description
1 polymer ?
#
loop_
_entity_poly.entity_id
_entity_poly.type
_entity_poly.pdbx_seq_one_letter_code
_entity_poly.pdbx_strand_id
1 'polypeptide(L)'
;STDQEIGRLLKQLDAMEVFDDTLIMFLSDNGASAEMMIRGKGHDPSQPPGSEMTHLCLGPGWSSCSNSPFRRHKIWVHEGGVGTPLVASWPNGIAARGEVRHDMGHCIDFLPTFCDVAGIPKADIPLTEGAPPLPGESLVPSFAEDGTVKRDHVYFHHEGNRALRVGD
;
A
#
# COMPACT_ATOMS: atom_id res chain seq x y z
N SER A 1 -8.54 -6.79 -16.80
CA SER A 1 -8.64 -6.06 -15.52
C SER A 1 -7.33 -6.15 -14.76
N THR A 2 -7.12 -5.28 -13.77
CA THR A 2 -5.92 -5.31 -12.91
C THR A 2 -5.72 -6.68 -12.27
N ASP A 3 -6.77 -7.30 -11.79
CA ASP A 3 -6.74 -8.65 -11.22
C ASP A 3 -6.20 -9.70 -12.22
N GLN A 4 -6.62 -9.66 -13.47
CA GLN A 4 -6.11 -10.56 -14.50
C GLN A 4 -4.61 -10.35 -14.76
N GLU A 5 -4.14 -9.11 -14.75
CA GLU A 5 -2.71 -8.83 -14.96
C GLU A 5 -1.86 -9.25 -13.75
N ILE A 6 -2.36 -9.07 -12.53
CA ILE A 6 -1.74 -9.65 -11.33
C ILE A 6 -1.64 -11.18 -11.48
N GLY A 7 -2.73 -11.84 -11.88
CA GLY A 7 -2.73 -13.29 -12.14
C GLY A 7 -1.70 -13.73 -13.19
N ARG A 8 -1.43 -12.88 -14.21
CA ARG A 8 -0.36 -13.18 -15.20
C ARG A 8 1.02 -13.08 -14.59
N LEU A 9 1.27 -12.08 -13.74
CA LEU A 9 2.55 -11.94 -13.03
C LEU A 9 2.80 -13.13 -12.10
N LEU A 10 1.80 -13.54 -11.33
CA LEU A 10 1.92 -14.69 -10.43
C LEU A 10 2.23 -15.98 -11.20
N LYS A 11 1.54 -16.22 -12.32
CA LYS A 11 1.83 -17.37 -13.20
C LYS A 11 3.24 -17.33 -13.79
N GLN A 12 3.77 -16.14 -14.08
CA GLN A 12 5.12 -15.99 -14.58
C GLN A 12 6.15 -16.34 -13.50
N LEU A 13 5.95 -15.90 -12.26
CA LEU A 13 6.83 -16.27 -11.13
C LEU A 13 6.82 -17.79 -10.89
N ASP A 14 5.65 -18.40 -10.97
CA ASP A 14 5.48 -19.86 -10.85
C ASP A 14 6.23 -20.60 -11.97
N ALA A 15 6.05 -20.17 -13.22
CA ALA A 15 6.74 -20.75 -14.37
C ALA A 15 8.27 -20.59 -14.33
N MET A 16 8.75 -19.58 -13.60
CA MET A 16 10.18 -19.38 -13.34
C MET A 16 10.70 -20.13 -12.11
N GLU A 17 9.82 -20.86 -11.41
CA GLU A 17 10.12 -21.59 -10.17
C GLU A 17 10.67 -20.70 -9.03
N VAL A 18 10.29 -19.42 -9.02
CA VAL A 18 10.73 -18.45 -7.99
C VAL A 18 9.57 -17.92 -7.13
N PHE A 19 8.35 -18.38 -7.35
CA PHE A 19 7.17 -17.88 -6.65
C PHE A 19 7.30 -18.03 -5.13
N ASP A 20 7.76 -19.18 -4.65
CA ASP A 20 7.87 -19.46 -3.22
C ASP A 20 8.94 -18.62 -2.51
N ASP A 21 9.95 -18.16 -3.24
CA ASP A 21 11.03 -17.32 -2.75
C ASP A 21 10.83 -15.83 -3.05
N THR A 22 9.65 -15.43 -3.52
CA THR A 22 9.33 -14.04 -3.85
C THR A 22 8.40 -13.42 -2.81
N LEU A 23 8.83 -12.34 -2.15
CA LEU A 23 7.96 -11.48 -1.35
C LEU A 23 7.07 -10.65 -2.28
N ILE A 24 5.77 -10.85 -2.22
CA ILE A 24 4.76 -10.12 -2.98
C ILE A 24 3.99 -9.24 -1.99
N MET A 25 3.96 -7.93 -2.22
CA MET A 25 3.20 -6.98 -1.44
C MET A 25 2.19 -6.27 -2.34
N PHE A 26 0.93 -6.26 -1.93
CA PHE A 26 -0.16 -5.61 -2.66
C PHE A 26 -0.92 -4.65 -1.76
N LEU A 27 -1.07 -3.42 -2.20
CA LEU A 27 -1.80 -2.38 -1.49
C LEU A 27 -2.34 -1.34 -2.48
N SER A 28 -3.25 -0.50 -2.01
CA SER A 28 -3.56 0.78 -2.68
C SER A 28 -2.65 1.87 -2.13
N ASP A 29 -2.36 2.90 -2.91
CA ASP A 29 -1.50 4.03 -2.51
C ASP A 29 -2.17 5.02 -1.56
N ASN A 30 -3.50 5.02 -1.51
CA ASN A 30 -4.34 5.83 -0.64
C ASN A 30 -5.74 5.23 -0.52
N GLY A 31 -6.56 5.80 0.33
CA GLY A 31 -7.98 5.48 0.38
C GLY A 31 -8.72 5.86 -0.91
N ALA A 32 -9.96 5.38 -1.07
CA ALA A 32 -10.76 5.60 -2.26
C ALA A 32 -10.94 7.09 -2.58
N SER A 33 -10.90 7.43 -3.87
CA SER A 33 -11.00 8.80 -4.36
C SER A 33 -12.45 9.27 -4.48
N ALA A 34 -12.71 10.48 -3.99
CA ALA A 34 -14.00 11.15 -4.17
C ALA A 34 -14.07 12.01 -5.44
N GLU A 35 -13.05 11.97 -6.27
CA GLU A 35 -13.02 12.74 -7.52
C GLU A 35 -14.20 12.37 -8.42
N MET A 36 -14.77 13.39 -9.06
CA MET A 36 -15.83 13.27 -10.08
C MET A 36 -15.35 13.72 -11.44
N MET A 37 -14.04 13.87 -11.62
CA MET A 37 -13.47 14.37 -12.85
C MET A 37 -13.41 13.29 -13.93
N ILE A 38 -13.92 13.61 -15.09
CA ILE A 38 -13.60 12.91 -16.33
C ILE A 38 -12.27 13.49 -16.83
N ARG A 39 -11.19 12.71 -16.73
CA ARG A 39 -9.86 13.15 -17.11
C ARG A 39 -9.59 12.85 -18.58
N GLY A 40 -9.17 13.87 -19.31
CA GLY A 40 -8.68 13.74 -20.67
C GLY A 40 -9.75 13.59 -21.74
N LYS A 41 -9.27 13.40 -22.97
CA LYS A 41 -10.10 13.08 -24.13
C LYS A 41 -10.33 11.57 -24.19
N GLY A 42 -11.46 11.14 -24.74
CA GLY A 42 -11.72 9.73 -24.99
C GLY A 42 -12.78 9.10 -24.09
N HIS A 43 -13.37 9.87 -23.14
CA HIS A 43 -14.55 9.37 -22.44
C HIS A 43 -15.77 9.36 -23.36
N ASP A 44 -16.34 8.20 -23.58
CA ASP A 44 -17.58 8.01 -24.33
C ASP A 44 -18.68 7.46 -23.38
N PRO A 45 -19.65 8.32 -22.99
CA PRO A 45 -20.71 7.91 -22.09
C PRO A 45 -21.71 6.92 -22.69
N SER A 46 -21.66 6.68 -24.00
CA SER A 46 -22.49 5.68 -24.65
C SER A 46 -21.96 4.25 -24.51
N GLN A 47 -20.70 4.11 -24.15
CA GLN A 47 -20.05 2.82 -23.96
C GLN A 47 -20.34 2.23 -22.59
N PRO A 48 -20.33 0.89 -22.45
CA PRO A 48 -20.51 0.25 -21.16
C PRO A 48 -19.48 0.73 -20.13
N PRO A 49 -19.91 1.01 -18.88
CA PRO A 49 -18.99 1.40 -17.79
C PRO A 49 -17.85 0.38 -17.61
N GLY A 50 -16.61 0.89 -17.50
CA GLY A 50 -15.42 0.06 -17.36
C GLY A 50 -14.81 -0.44 -18.67
N SER A 51 -15.38 -0.06 -19.82
CA SER A 51 -14.75 -0.31 -21.12
C SER A 51 -13.54 0.62 -21.34
N GLU A 52 -12.74 0.31 -22.36
CA GLU A 52 -11.55 1.09 -22.74
C GLU A 52 -11.84 2.58 -22.95
N MET A 53 -13.04 2.89 -23.44
CA MET A 53 -13.45 4.26 -23.77
C MET A 53 -14.17 4.98 -22.62
N THR A 54 -14.17 4.42 -21.42
CA THR A 54 -14.84 5.05 -20.27
C THR A 54 -13.88 5.34 -19.13
N HIS A 55 -13.97 6.56 -18.59
CA HIS A 55 -13.26 6.98 -17.38
C HIS A 55 -14.26 7.05 -16.23
N LEU A 56 -14.16 6.12 -15.30
CA LEU A 56 -15.05 6.05 -14.15
C LEU A 56 -14.44 6.77 -12.94
N CYS A 57 -15.28 7.51 -12.23
CA CYS A 57 -14.96 8.15 -10.97
C CYS A 57 -15.97 7.68 -9.93
N LEU A 58 -15.49 7.42 -8.69
CA LEU A 58 -16.35 6.96 -7.62
C LEU A 58 -17.29 8.08 -7.11
N GLY A 59 -16.77 9.30 -7.05
CA GLY A 59 -17.44 10.40 -6.36
C GLY A 59 -17.50 10.21 -4.84
N PRO A 60 -18.03 11.20 -4.10
CA PRO A 60 -17.98 11.20 -2.63
C PRO A 60 -18.82 10.09 -1.97
N GLY A 61 -19.93 9.70 -2.57
CA GLY A 61 -20.79 8.65 -2.02
C GLY A 61 -20.12 7.28 -2.04
N TRP A 62 -19.67 6.84 -3.20
CA TRP A 62 -19.02 5.55 -3.34
C TRP A 62 -17.65 5.47 -2.69
N SER A 63 -16.88 6.57 -2.68
CA SER A 63 -15.61 6.61 -1.96
C SER A 63 -15.80 6.47 -0.46
N SER A 64 -16.84 7.10 0.10
CA SER A 64 -17.19 6.93 1.52
C SER A 64 -17.64 5.51 1.84
N CYS A 65 -18.41 4.89 0.94
CA CYS A 65 -18.81 3.49 1.09
C CYS A 65 -17.60 2.56 1.06
N SER A 66 -16.68 2.75 0.11
CA SER A 66 -15.48 1.93 -0.05
C SER A 66 -14.50 2.06 1.12
N ASN A 67 -14.46 3.21 1.78
CA ASN A 67 -13.57 3.46 2.92
C ASN A 67 -14.23 3.14 4.28
N SER A 68 -15.50 2.77 4.30
CA SER A 68 -16.21 2.48 5.55
C SER A 68 -15.50 1.37 6.36
N PRO A 69 -15.39 1.51 7.69
CA PRO A 69 -15.99 2.53 8.56
C PRO A 69 -15.15 3.82 8.72
N PHE A 70 -14.08 3.96 8.01
CA PHE A 70 -13.14 5.07 8.17
C PHE A 70 -13.68 6.38 7.58
N ARG A 71 -13.35 7.47 8.26
CA ARG A 71 -13.79 8.80 7.87
C ARG A 71 -12.97 9.35 6.71
N ARG A 72 -13.65 10.06 5.78
CA ARG A 72 -13.04 10.74 4.66
C ARG A 72 -12.53 9.79 3.56
N HIS A 73 -11.73 10.32 2.65
CA HIS A 73 -11.27 9.68 1.43
C HIS A 73 -9.93 10.31 1.00
N LYS A 74 -9.34 9.86 -0.10
CA LYS A 74 -8.12 10.42 -0.72
C LYS A 74 -8.07 11.95 -0.57
N ILE A 75 -6.90 12.53 -0.41
CA ILE A 75 -6.55 13.93 -0.08
C ILE A 75 -6.53 14.20 1.44
N TRP A 76 -7.43 13.60 2.21
CA TRP A 76 -7.50 13.82 3.64
C TRP A 76 -6.53 12.94 4.41
N VAL A 77 -5.94 13.51 5.47
CA VAL A 77 -5.08 12.78 6.42
C VAL A 77 -5.87 12.04 7.53
N HIS A 78 -7.15 11.78 7.27
CA HIS A 78 -7.99 10.88 8.06
C HIS A 78 -7.82 9.44 7.58
N GLU A 79 -8.17 8.46 8.40
CA GLU A 79 -8.01 7.04 8.10
C GLU A 79 -8.60 6.63 6.74
N GLY A 80 -9.76 7.15 6.35
CA GLY A 80 -10.32 6.88 5.02
C GLY A 80 -9.53 7.47 3.85
N GLY A 81 -8.58 8.37 4.12
CA GLY A 81 -7.69 8.93 3.11
C GLY A 81 -6.30 8.29 3.08
N VAL A 82 -5.75 7.93 4.23
CA VAL A 82 -4.39 7.40 4.36
C VAL A 82 -4.36 5.89 4.63
N GLY A 83 -5.39 5.34 5.25
CA GLY A 83 -5.48 3.91 5.57
C GLY A 83 -5.84 3.07 4.36
N THR A 84 -5.04 2.05 4.10
CA THR A 84 -5.29 1.04 3.07
C THR A 84 -4.72 -0.29 3.54
N PRO A 85 -5.44 -1.41 3.32
CA PRO A 85 -4.91 -2.71 3.69
C PRO A 85 -3.67 -3.05 2.84
N LEU A 86 -2.68 -3.64 3.49
CA LEU A 86 -1.52 -4.25 2.84
C LEU A 86 -1.68 -5.77 2.91
N VAL A 87 -1.56 -6.44 1.78
CA VAL A 87 -1.47 -7.90 1.72
C VAL A 87 -0.03 -8.28 1.41
N ALA A 88 0.56 -9.14 2.23
CA ALA A 88 1.89 -9.71 2.01
C ALA A 88 1.80 -11.22 1.81
N SER A 89 2.49 -11.73 0.81
CA SER A 89 2.58 -13.16 0.49
C SER A 89 4.02 -13.52 0.18
N TRP A 90 4.55 -14.50 0.89
CA TRP A 90 5.89 -15.06 0.65
C TRP A 90 5.93 -16.49 1.23
N PRO A 91 5.64 -17.50 0.40
CA PRO A 91 5.49 -18.88 0.88
C PRO A 91 6.65 -19.39 1.75
N ASN A 92 7.89 -19.15 1.36
CA ASN A 92 9.06 -19.59 2.13
C ASN A 92 9.47 -18.64 3.27
N GLY A 93 9.02 -17.38 3.26
CA GLY A 93 9.44 -16.39 4.26
C GLY A 93 8.38 -16.05 5.31
N ILE A 94 7.09 -16.29 5.05
CA ILE A 94 5.99 -16.01 5.97
C ILE A 94 5.27 -17.32 6.31
N ALA A 95 5.43 -17.78 7.55
CA ALA A 95 4.78 -19.02 8.01
C ALA A 95 3.27 -18.85 8.23
N ALA A 96 2.82 -17.65 8.60
CA ALA A 96 1.40 -17.32 8.79
C ALA A 96 0.58 -17.52 7.50
N ARG A 97 -0.65 -17.98 7.64
CA ARG A 97 -1.56 -18.20 6.51
C ARG A 97 -2.92 -17.58 6.79
N GLY A 98 -3.23 -16.50 6.08
CA GLY A 98 -4.50 -15.78 6.20
C GLY A 98 -4.69 -15.07 7.55
N GLU A 99 -3.62 -14.80 8.26
CA GLU A 99 -3.66 -14.06 9.51
C GLU A 99 -3.69 -12.55 9.27
N VAL A 100 -4.33 -11.83 10.19
CA VAL A 100 -4.38 -10.37 10.18
C VAL A 100 -3.33 -9.83 11.15
N ARG A 101 -2.62 -8.80 10.74
CA ARG A 101 -1.70 -8.00 11.57
C ARG A 101 -2.27 -6.60 11.74
N HIS A 102 -2.11 -6.04 12.93
CA HIS A 102 -2.56 -4.69 13.26
C HIS A 102 -1.41 -3.69 13.33
N ASP A 103 -0.19 -4.16 13.10
CA ASP A 103 0.97 -3.28 12.97
C ASP A 103 0.73 -2.21 11.91
N MET A 104 1.02 -0.98 12.26
CA MET A 104 0.90 0.13 11.32
C MET A 104 2.10 0.19 10.39
N GLY A 105 1.89 -0.12 9.10
CA GLY A 105 2.85 0.14 8.04
C GLY A 105 2.69 1.53 7.43
N HIS A 106 3.74 2.02 6.79
CA HIS A 106 3.75 3.22 5.97
C HIS A 106 4.60 2.98 4.72
N CYS A 107 4.37 3.70 3.63
CA CYS A 107 5.14 3.50 2.39
C CYS A 107 6.66 3.72 2.56
N ILE A 108 7.07 4.50 3.59
CA ILE A 108 8.49 4.67 3.93
C ILE A 108 9.14 3.40 4.45
N ASP A 109 8.37 2.40 4.85
CA ASP A 109 8.84 1.14 5.42
C ASP A 109 9.27 0.12 4.35
N PHE A 110 8.86 0.30 3.11
CA PHE A 110 9.17 -0.66 2.05
C PHE A 110 10.66 -0.81 1.80
N LEU A 111 11.39 0.30 1.71
CA LEU A 111 12.84 0.22 1.48
C LEU A 111 13.56 -0.50 2.64
N PRO A 112 13.37 -0.15 3.91
CA PRO A 112 13.93 -0.92 5.01
C PRO A 112 13.52 -2.39 5.00
N THR A 113 12.27 -2.70 4.67
CA THR A 113 11.77 -4.09 4.60
C THR A 113 12.48 -4.88 3.50
N PHE A 114 12.61 -4.31 2.31
CA PHE A 114 13.29 -5.01 1.20
C PHE A 114 14.78 -5.22 1.47
N CYS A 115 15.43 -4.25 2.08
CA CYS A 115 16.82 -4.38 2.48
C CYS A 115 16.99 -5.45 3.57
N ASP A 116 16.10 -5.49 4.55
CA ASP A 116 16.10 -6.49 5.62
C ASP A 116 15.92 -7.92 5.05
N VAL A 117 14.93 -8.11 4.17
CA VAL A 117 14.74 -9.38 3.44
C VAL A 117 15.97 -9.76 2.61
N ALA A 118 16.68 -8.80 2.06
CA ALA A 118 17.92 -9.01 1.31
C ALA A 118 19.16 -9.20 2.21
N GLY A 119 19.00 -9.17 3.52
CA GLY A 119 20.11 -9.29 4.49
C GLY A 119 20.99 -8.05 4.57
N ILE A 120 20.49 -6.89 4.18
CA ILE A 120 21.20 -5.61 4.27
C ILE A 120 20.73 -4.86 5.50
N PRO A 121 21.57 -4.69 6.54
CA PRO A 121 21.21 -3.93 7.73
C PRO A 121 20.81 -2.49 7.39
N LYS A 122 19.84 -1.93 8.12
CA LYS A 122 19.36 -0.55 7.90
C LYS A 122 20.49 0.48 7.91
N ALA A 123 21.51 0.27 8.75
CA ALA A 123 22.68 1.14 8.85
C ALA A 123 23.56 1.11 7.59
N ASP A 124 23.51 0.04 6.81
CA ASP A 124 24.33 -0.17 5.62
C ASP A 124 23.60 0.20 4.32
N ILE A 125 22.36 0.68 4.42
CA ILE A 125 21.60 1.13 3.23
C ILE A 125 22.29 2.39 2.68
N PRO A 126 22.75 2.36 1.40
CA PRO A 126 23.47 3.47 0.83
C PRO A 126 22.54 4.66 0.63
N LEU A 127 22.82 5.75 1.32
CA LEU A 127 22.11 7.02 1.16
C LEU A 127 22.99 8.01 0.40
N THR A 128 22.36 8.87 -0.37
CA THR A 128 23.06 10.01 -1.00
C THR A 128 23.67 10.91 0.09
N GLU A 129 24.85 11.45 -0.17
CA GLU A 129 25.50 12.39 0.76
C GLU A 129 24.55 13.54 1.14
N GLY A 130 24.39 13.78 2.44
CA GLY A 130 23.47 14.78 2.98
C GLY A 130 22.00 14.37 3.04
N ALA A 131 21.66 13.15 2.63
CA ALA A 131 20.30 12.63 2.82
C ALA A 131 19.98 12.47 4.31
N PRO A 132 18.73 12.77 4.73
CA PRO A 132 18.30 12.48 6.10
C PRO A 132 18.29 10.97 6.36
N PRO A 133 18.39 10.54 7.62
CA PRO A 133 18.21 9.13 7.98
C PRO A 133 16.87 8.58 7.47
N LEU A 134 16.83 7.29 7.12
CA LEU A 134 15.59 6.63 6.71
C LEU A 134 14.61 6.59 7.90
N PRO A 135 13.44 7.22 7.76
CA PRO A 135 12.45 7.28 8.85
C PRO A 135 11.62 5.99 8.98
N GLY A 136 11.64 5.12 7.96
CA GLY A 136 10.88 3.88 7.92
C GLY A 136 11.48 2.79 8.80
N GLU A 137 10.63 1.85 9.21
CA GLU A 137 11.02 0.63 9.93
C GLU A 137 10.72 -0.62 9.08
N SER A 138 11.50 -1.70 9.26
CA SER A 138 11.23 -2.95 8.58
C SER A 138 9.91 -3.56 9.07
N LEU A 139 9.09 -4.05 8.15
CA LEU A 139 7.86 -4.79 8.44
C LEU A 139 8.12 -6.30 8.62
N VAL A 140 9.36 -6.77 8.44
CA VAL A 140 9.71 -8.20 8.57
C VAL A 140 9.29 -8.80 9.94
N PRO A 141 9.43 -8.12 11.07
CA PRO A 141 8.95 -8.65 12.34
C PRO A 141 7.45 -8.98 12.35
N SER A 142 6.60 -8.18 11.68
CA SER A 142 5.16 -8.45 11.57
C SER A 142 4.85 -9.73 10.79
N PHE A 143 5.77 -10.26 10.00
CA PHE A 143 5.55 -11.49 9.27
C PHE A 143 5.40 -12.70 10.21
N ALA A 144 6.02 -12.63 11.37
CA ALA A 144 5.96 -13.68 12.38
C ALA A 144 4.90 -13.39 13.46
N GLU A 145 4.80 -12.16 13.95
CA GLU A 145 3.98 -11.81 15.11
C GLU A 145 3.41 -10.39 14.99
N ASP A 146 2.16 -10.21 15.43
CA ASP A 146 1.50 -8.91 15.49
C ASP A 146 2.05 -8.01 16.61
N GLY A 147 1.99 -6.70 16.46
CA GLY A 147 2.42 -5.72 17.45
C GLY A 147 3.93 -5.62 17.62
N THR A 148 4.70 -6.03 16.62
CA THR A 148 6.17 -6.08 16.66
C THR A 148 6.86 -4.86 16.05
N VAL A 149 6.21 -4.17 15.11
CA VAL A 149 6.75 -2.95 14.50
C VAL A 149 6.52 -1.77 15.42
N LYS A 150 7.57 -1.32 16.09
CA LYS A 150 7.49 -0.20 17.04
C LYS A 150 7.92 1.10 16.38
N ARG A 151 7.10 2.13 16.58
CA ARG A 151 7.42 3.49 16.16
C ARG A 151 6.79 4.49 17.13
N ASP A 152 7.49 5.59 17.38
CA ASP A 152 7.01 6.62 18.29
C ASP A 152 5.85 7.40 17.67
N HIS A 153 5.97 7.71 16.39
CA HIS A 153 4.95 8.48 15.67
C HIS A 153 5.05 8.30 14.16
N VAL A 154 3.96 8.65 13.47
CA VAL A 154 3.92 8.85 12.02
C VAL A 154 3.29 10.20 11.73
N TYR A 155 3.94 10.97 10.88
CA TYR A 155 3.47 12.28 10.45
C TYR A 155 2.94 12.22 9.02
N PHE A 156 1.75 12.77 8.82
CA PHE A 156 1.11 12.88 7.52
C PHE A 156 0.96 14.36 7.14
N HIS A 157 1.30 14.68 5.90
CA HIS A 157 1.08 16.02 5.36
C HIS A 157 0.72 15.93 3.87
N HIS A 158 -0.43 16.48 3.50
CA HIS A 158 -0.86 16.56 2.12
C HIS A 158 -1.76 17.80 1.91
N GLU A 159 -1.42 18.64 0.95
CA GLU A 159 -2.19 19.85 0.57
C GLU A 159 -2.63 20.74 1.77
N GLY A 160 -1.75 20.95 2.75
CA GLY A 160 -2.05 21.72 3.94
C GLY A 160 -2.78 20.95 5.05
N ASN A 161 -3.30 19.76 4.78
CA ASN A 161 -3.80 18.84 5.81
C ASN A 161 -2.62 18.21 6.55
N ARG A 162 -2.73 18.12 7.86
CA ARG A 162 -1.67 17.56 8.72
C ARG A 162 -2.28 16.63 9.75
N ALA A 163 -1.61 15.53 10.03
CA ALA A 163 -1.93 14.64 11.14
C ALA A 163 -0.64 14.07 11.73
N LEU A 164 -0.72 13.74 13.01
CA LEU A 164 0.31 13.02 13.75
C LEU A 164 -0.39 11.87 14.46
N ARG A 165 0.06 10.65 14.19
CA ARG A 165 -0.32 9.47 14.96
C ARG A 165 0.80 9.18 15.94
N VAL A 166 0.49 9.01 17.21
CA VAL A 166 1.41 8.70 18.29
C VAL A 166 0.94 7.41 18.96
N GLY A 167 1.80 6.42 18.98
CA GLY A 167 1.46 5.07 19.46
C GLY A 167 0.55 4.30 18.50
N ASP A 168 -0.04 3.25 19.02
CA ASP A 168 -0.90 2.29 18.29
C ASP A 168 -2.29 2.83 18.00
#